data_d51215d28a0e4e37c6f29fb5b67ce5b4
#
_entry.id   d51215d28a0e4e37c6f29fb5b67ce5b4
#
_cell.length_a   1.000
_cell.length_b   1.000
_cell.length_c   1.000
_cell.angle_alpha   90.00
_cell.angle_beta   90.00
_cell.angle_gamma   90.00
#
_symmetry.space_group_name_H-M   'P 1'
#
loop_
_entity.id
_entity.type
_entity.pdbx_description
1 polymer ?
#
loop_
_entity_poly.entity_id
_entity_poly.type
_entity_poly.pdbx_seq_one_letter_code
_entity_poly.pdbx_strand_id
1 'polypeptide(L)'
;MASFDNSQIKLDVLKKRAYNYRWAEVDDGVIPLTAADPDYPVAPEIQEAMIDYIKDGYFSYTPKLGYPEFRESISRGLKARKGEEIDPDLILPIDSAARGMYVIAESVLKPGDEMI
;
A
#
# COMPACT_ATOMS: atom_id res chain seq x y z
N MET A 1 -15.58 -7.48 -10.83
CA MET A 1 -15.26 -6.31 -9.98
C MET A 1 -15.45 -6.74 -8.53
N ALA A 2 -14.44 -6.64 -7.69
CA ALA A 2 -14.58 -7.00 -6.28
C ALA A 2 -15.68 -6.14 -5.66
N SER A 3 -16.63 -6.78 -4.97
CA SER A 3 -17.68 -6.08 -4.23
C SER A 3 -17.17 -5.87 -2.81
N PHE A 4 -17.11 -4.63 -2.35
CA PHE A 4 -16.83 -4.31 -0.96
C PHE A 4 -18.13 -4.13 -0.21
N ASP A 5 -18.56 -5.17 0.49
CA ASP A 5 -19.80 -5.23 1.24
C ASP A 5 -19.54 -5.42 2.73
N ASN A 6 -20.32 -4.76 3.59
CA ASN A 6 -20.13 -4.82 5.04
C ASN A 6 -20.22 -6.25 5.61
N SER A 7 -20.90 -7.17 4.94
CA SER A 7 -20.96 -8.58 5.32
C SER A 7 -19.63 -9.31 5.19
N GLN A 8 -18.67 -8.75 4.46
CA GLN A 8 -17.33 -9.31 4.29
C GLN A 8 -16.38 -8.92 5.42
N ILE A 9 -16.75 -7.97 6.27
CA ILE A 9 -15.93 -7.51 7.39
C ILE A 9 -15.93 -8.57 8.48
N LYS A 10 -14.75 -9.07 8.85
CA LYS A 10 -14.53 -10.10 9.87
C LYS A 10 -13.78 -9.49 11.05
N LEU A 11 -14.54 -8.91 11.99
CA LEU A 11 -13.96 -8.20 13.15
C LEU A 11 -13.07 -9.09 14.01
N ASP A 12 -13.40 -10.37 14.17
CA ASP A 12 -12.58 -11.34 14.88
C ASP A 12 -11.21 -11.54 14.24
N VAL A 13 -11.16 -11.55 12.91
CA VAL A 13 -9.91 -11.63 12.15
C VAL A 13 -9.12 -10.33 12.30
N LEU A 14 -9.77 -9.19 12.16
CA LEU A 14 -9.13 -7.87 12.31
C LEU A 14 -8.53 -7.69 13.72
N LYS A 15 -9.27 -8.06 14.77
CA LYS A 15 -8.81 -7.94 16.16
C LYS A 15 -7.66 -8.88 16.49
N LYS A 16 -7.73 -10.14 16.09
CA LYS A 16 -6.83 -11.20 16.59
C LYS A 16 -5.75 -11.61 15.58
N ARG A 17 -6.17 -12.06 14.40
CA ARG A 17 -5.25 -12.68 13.44
C ARG A 17 -4.47 -11.65 12.64
N ALA A 18 -5.15 -10.62 12.13
CA ALA A 18 -4.52 -9.55 11.38
C ALA A 18 -3.93 -8.46 12.30
N TYR A 19 -4.35 -8.43 13.56
CA TYR A 19 -3.99 -7.41 14.53
C TYR A 19 -4.09 -5.99 13.95
N ASN A 20 -5.23 -5.70 13.33
CA ASN A 20 -5.48 -4.37 12.80
C ASN A 20 -5.46 -3.36 13.94
N TYR A 21 -4.59 -2.35 13.84
CA TYR A 21 -4.33 -1.38 14.89
C TYR A 21 -5.60 -0.71 15.45
N ARG A 22 -6.54 -0.37 14.58
CA ARG A 22 -7.80 0.25 15.00
C ARG A 22 -8.64 -0.68 15.88
N TRP A 23 -8.80 -1.93 15.47
CA TRP A 23 -9.71 -2.87 16.12
C TRP A 23 -9.08 -3.68 17.23
N ALA A 24 -7.75 -3.89 17.20
CA ALA A 24 -7.05 -4.69 18.19
C ALA A 24 -6.91 -3.98 19.55
N GLU A 25 -6.91 -2.65 19.57
CA GLU A 25 -6.62 -1.83 20.73
C GLU A 25 -7.83 -1.12 21.33
N VAL A 26 -9.06 -1.45 20.89
CA VAL A 26 -10.29 -0.85 21.43
C VAL A 26 -11.16 -1.89 22.11
N ASP A 27 -11.89 -1.45 23.13
CA ASP A 27 -12.88 -2.25 23.84
C ASP A 27 -14.07 -2.61 22.96
N ASP A 28 -14.82 -3.65 23.37
CA ASP A 28 -16.02 -4.04 22.66
C ASP A 28 -17.09 -2.94 22.71
N GLY A 29 -17.71 -2.69 21.55
CA GLY A 29 -18.71 -1.64 21.38
C GLY A 29 -18.16 -0.26 21.01
N VAL A 30 -16.84 -0.08 21.03
CA VAL A 30 -16.19 1.16 20.56
C VAL A 30 -16.01 1.13 19.04
N ILE A 31 -16.36 2.22 18.37
CA ILE A 31 -16.11 2.41 16.93
C ILE A 31 -14.81 3.21 16.78
N PRO A 32 -13.72 2.58 16.31
CA PRO A 32 -12.44 3.28 16.18
C PRO A 32 -12.40 4.18 14.94
N LEU A 33 -11.86 5.40 15.11
CA LEU A 33 -11.64 6.35 14.03
C LEU A 33 -10.16 6.79 13.96
N THR A 34 -9.24 5.95 14.42
CA THR A 34 -7.85 6.33 14.67
C THR A 34 -6.90 6.14 13.49
N ALA A 35 -7.19 5.24 12.58
CA ALA A 35 -6.31 4.92 11.45
C ALA A 35 -7.12 4.74 10.16
N ALA A 36 -6.45 4.89 9.03
CA ALA A 36 -7.07 4.81 7.70
C ALA A 36 -7.05 3.40 7.09
N ASP A 37 -6.72 2.38 7.87
CA ASP A 37 -6.73 0.99 7.39
C ASP A 37 -8.15 0.57 6.97
N PRO A 38 -8.32 0.01 5.77
CA PRO A 38 -9.61 -0.51 5.36
C PRO A 38 -9.99 -1.75 6.17
N ASP A 39 -11.27 -1.88 6.51
CA ASP A 39 -11.80 -3.06 7.22
C ASP A 39 -12.13 -4.22 6.29
N TYR A 40 -12.18 -3.95 4.99
CA TYR A 40 -12.48 -4.95 3.97
C TYR A 40 -11.27 -5.82 3.65
N PRO A 41 -11.48 -7.12 3.36
CA PRO A 41 -10.41 -7.93 2.82
C PRO A 41 -9.94 -7.36 1.46
N VAL A 42 -8.67 -7.60 1.15
CA VAL A 42 -8.15 -7.25 -0.19
C VAL A 42 -8.88 -8.03 -1.27
N ALA A 43 -8.90 -7.50 -2.50
CA ALA A 43 -9.56 -8.16 -3.62
C ALA A 43 -9.05 -9.60 -3.81
N PRO A 44 -9.94 -10.56 -4.15
CA PRO A 44 -9.57 -11.96 -4.32
C PRO A 44 -8.40 -12.16 -5.29
N GLU A 45 -8.37 -11.38 -6.37
CA GLU A 45 -7.31 -11.44 -7.38
C GLU A 45 -5.92 -11.13 -6.80
N ILE A 46 -5.85 -10.23 -5.80
CA ILE A 46 -4.60 -9.92 -5.10
C ILE A 46 -4.20 -11.10 -4.21
N GLN A 47 -5.15 -11.69 -3.50
CA GLN A 47 -4.88 -12.86 -2.65
C GLN A 47 -4.37 -14.04 -3.47
N GLU A 48 -5.01 -14.33 -4.61
CA GLU A 48 -4.62 -15.40 -5.52
C GLU A 48 -3.21 -15.18 -6.08
N ALA A 49 -2.90 -13.99 -6.55
CA ALA A 49 -1.57 -13.65 -7.05
C ALA A 49 -0.47 -13.80 -5.97
N MET A 50 -0.77 -13.39 -4.73
CA MET A 50 0.18 -13.56 -3.61
C MET A 50 0.37 -15.04 -3.27
N ILE A 51 -0.70 -15.84 -3.24
CA ILE A 51 -0.62 -17.28 -2.97
C ILE A 51 0.19 -17.98 -4.05
N ASP A 52 -0.03 -17.65 -5.30
CA ASP A 52 0.71 -18.22 -6.43
C ASP A 52 2.20 -17.90 -6.34
N TYR A 53 2.55 -16.65 -6.07
CA TYR A 53 3.94 -16.25 -5.87
C TYR A 53 4.62 -17.02 -4.72
N ILE A 54 3.90 -17.19 -3.59
CA ILE A 54 4.43 -17.93 -2.42
C ILE A 54 4.68 -19.40 -2.73
N LYS A 55 3.90 -20.03 -3.59
CA LYS A 55 4.07 -21.44 -3.96
C LYS A 55 5.42 -21.76 -4.59
N ASP A 56 6.01 -20.81 -5.31
CA ASP A 56 7.33 -20.97 -5.91
C ASP A 56 8.46 -21.01 -4.88
N GLY A 57 8.25 -20.45 -3.68
CA GLY A 57 9.16 -20.58 -2.54
C GLY A 57 10.45 -19.76 -2.63
N TYR A 58 10.58 -18.85 -3.59
CA TYR A 58 11.75 -18.01 -3.76
C TYR A 58 11.47 -16.56 -3.37
N PHE A 59 12.23 -16.06 -2.39
CA PHE A 59 12.15 -14.69 -1.89
C PHE A 59 13.55 -14.08 -1.99
N SER A 60 13.78 -13.28 -3.03
CA SER A 60 15.07 -12.68 -3.33
C SER A 60 15.03 -11.16 -3.17
N TYR A 61 16.20 -10.52 -3.14
CA TYR A 61 16.28 -9.09 -3.26
C TYR A 61 15.66 -8.60 -4.57
N THR A 62 14.94 -7.51 -4.50
CA THR A 62 14.37 -6.86 -5.68
C THR A 62 15.44 -6.20 -6.55
N PRO A 63 15.18 -5.97 -7.84
CA PRO A 63 16.04 -5.13 -8.67
C PRO A 63 16.25 -3.75 -8.03
N LYS A 64 17.41 -3.15 -8.25
CA LYS A 64 17.84 -1.90 -7.60
C LYS A 64 16.82 -0.75 -7.69
N LEU A 65 16.10 -0.65 -8.79
CA LEU A 65 15.06 0.37 -9.03
C LEU A 65 13.63 -0.17 -8.88
N GLY A 66 13.45 -1.35 -8.29
CA GLY A 66 12.18 -2.05 -8.25
C GLY A 66 11.87 -2.83 -9.53
N TYR A 67 10.84 -3.65 -9.51
CA TYR A 67 10.44 -4.45 -10.67
C TYR A 67 9.95 -3.57 -11.81
N PRO A 68 10.43 -3.76 -13.05
CA PRO A 68 9.97 -3.00 -14.22
C PRO A 68 8.45 -3.08 -14.40
N GLU A 69 7.88 -4.27 -14.29
CA GLU A 69 6.44 -4.52 -14.45
C GLU A 69 5.61 -3.74 -13.43
N PHE A 70 6.13 -3.56 -12.22
CA PHE A 70 5.47 -2.75 -11.19
C PHE A 70 5.47 -1.27 -11.57
N ARG A 71 6.62 -0.74 -12.01
CA ARG A 71 6.75 0.66 -12.46
C ARG A 71 5.88 0.96 -13.68
N GLU A 72 5.85 0.05 -14.66
CA GLU A 72 4.95 0.13 -15.81
C GLU A 72 3.48 0.11 -15.41
N SER A 73 3.12 -0.74 -14.46
CA SER A 73 1.74 -0.81 -13.93
C SER A 73 1.32 0.50 -13.27
N ILE A 74 2.22 1.15 -12.52
CA ILE A 74 1.98 2.47 -11.92
C ILE A 74 1.75 3.50 -13.04
N SER A 75 2.62 3.56 -14.03
CA SER A 75 2.50 4.48 -15.18
C SER A 75 1.16 4.30 -15.91
N ARG A 76 0.81 3.05 -16.28
CA ARG A 76 -0.49 2.74 -16.89
C ARG A 76 -1.68 3.17 -15.99
N GLY A 77 -1.57 2.93 -14.68
CA GLY A 77 -2.61 3.30 -13.73
C GLY A 77 -2.80 4.82 -13.59
N LEU A 78 -1.73 5.60 -13.61
CA LEU A 78 -1.77 7.06 -13.59
C LEU A 78 -2.38 7.61 -14.88
N LYS A 79 -1.97 7.10 -16.03
CA LYS A 79 -2.56 7.47 -17.32
C LYS A 79 -4.06 7.18 -17.38
N ALA A 80 -4.49 5.99 -16.93
CA ALA A 80 -5.89 5.58 -16.98
C ALA A 80 -6.80 6.38 -16.05
N ARG A 81 -6.31 6.74 -14.84
CA ARG A 81 -7.13 7.37 -13.80
C ARG A 81 -7.03 8.89 -13.76
N LYS A 82 -5.88 9.44 -14.15
CA LYS A 82 -5.58 10.87 -14.02
C LYS A 82 -5.21 11.53 -15.35
N GLY A 83 -4.99 10.76 -16.43
CA GLY A 83 -4.50 11.28 -17.71
C GLY A 83 -3.02 11.69 -17.68
N GLU A 84 -2.28 11.32 -16.64
CA GLU A 84 -0.87 11.65 -16.48
C GLU A 84 0.01 10.62 -17.19
N GLU A 85 0.86 11.07 -18.10
CA GLU A 85 1.86 10.24 -18.77
C GLU A 85 3.20 10.38 -18.06
N ILE A 86 3.62 9.34 -17.34
CA ILE A 86 4.88 9.29 -16.62
C ILE A 86 5.72 8.14 -17.16
N ASP A 87 6.98 8.44 -17.49
CA ASP A 87 7.95 7.43 -17.88
C ASP A 87 8.19 6.45 -16.72
N PRO A 88 8.01 5.15 -16.90
CA PRO A 88 8.30 4.16 -15.87
C PRO A 88 9.71 4.24 -15.29
N ASP A 89 10.69 4.69 -16.07
CA ASP A 89 12.07 4.83 -15.60
C ASP A 89 12.29 6.00 -14.64
N LEU A 90 11.32 6.90 -14.54
CA LEU A 90 11.30 7.99 -13.54
C LEU A 90 10.52 7.64 -12.28
N ILE A 91 10.03 6.39 -12.16
CA ILE A 91 9.30 5.92 -10.98
C ILE A 91 10.25 5.14 -10.07
N LEU A 92 10.40 5.61 -8.84
CA LEU A 92 11.14 4.91 -7.79
C LEU A 92 10.16 4.43 -6.70
N PRO A 93 9.89 3.13 -6.60
CA PRO A 93 9.10 2.58 -5.51
C PRO A 93 9.78 2.75 -4.15
N ILE A 94 9.02 3.12 -3.15
CA ILE A 94 9.45 3.26 -1.76
C ILE A 94 8.46 2.54 -0.83
N ASP A 95 8.92 2.23 0.37
CA ASP A 95 8.17 1.44 1.34
C ASP A 95 7.06 2.21 2.06
N SER A 96 7.11 3.53 2.08
CA SER A 96 6.05 4.35 2.68
C SER A 96 6.05 5.80 2.18
N ALA A 97 4.90 6.46 2.26
CA ALA A 97 4.75 7.89 1.93
C ALA A 97 5.64 8.78 2.81
N ALA A 98 5.73 8.47 4.12
CA ALA A 98 6.58 9.22 5.05
C ALA A 98 8.06 9.14 4.65
N ARG A 99 8.52 7.95 4.23
CA ARG A 99 9.88 7.77 3.72
C ARG A 99 10.11 8.59 2.44
N GLY A 100 9.11 8.61 1.55
CA GLY A 100 9.16 9.42 0.34
C GLY A 100 9.28 10.91 0.62
N MET A 101 8.51 11.42 1.56
CA MET A 101 8.60 12.82 2.00
C MET A 101 10.00 13.14 2.53
N TYR A 102 10.57 12.26 3.34
CA TYR A 102 11.93 12.43 3.85
C TYR A 102 12.96 12.48 2.71
N VAL A 103 12.91 11.53 1.78
CA VAL A 103 13.86 11.46 0.64
C VAL A 103 13.75 12.71 -0.23
N ILE A 104 12.53 13.20 -0.49
CA ILE A 104 12.30 14.42 -1.26
C ILE A 104 12.87 15.63 -0.51
N ALA A 105 12.55 15.77 0.77
CA ALA A 105 13.04 16.86 1.59
C ALA A 105 14.58 16.92 1.61
N GLU A 106 15.23 15.79 1.85
CA GLU A 106 16.70 15.69 1.81
C GLU A 106 17.30 16.06 0.43
N SER A 107 16.57 15.78 -0.63
CA SER A 107 17.06 16.03 -1.99
C SER A 107 16.94 17.49 -2.45
N VAL A 108 15.97 18.24 -1.91
CA VAL A 108 15.63 19.57 -2.42
C VAL A 108 15.80 20.70 -1.40
N LEU A 109 15.73 20.41 -0.09
CA LEU A 109 15.82 21.41 0.97
C LEU A 109 17.26 21.61 1.47
N LYS A 110 17.55 22.83 1.93
CA LYS A 110 18.78 23.21 2.62
C LYS A 110 18.48 23.57 4.07
N PRO A 111 19.47 23.55 4.96
CA PRO A 111 19.29 24.02 6.33
C PRO A 111 18.70 25.44 6.37
N GLY A 112 17.55 25.58 7.03
CA GLY A 112 16.80 26.85 7.11
C GLY A 112 15.64 26.99 6.13
N ASP A 113 15.48 26.08 5.17
CA ASP A 113 14.30 26.04 4.31
C ASP A 113 13.07 25.53 5.07
N GLU A 114 11.91 26.03 4.71
CA GLU A 114 10.63 25.65 5.31
C GLU A 114 9.80 24.82 4.32
N MET A 115 9.00 23.90 4.86
CA MET A 115 8.06 23.09 4.10
C MET A 115 6.65 23.35 4.63
N ILE A 116 5.72 23.69 3.73
CA ILE A 116 4.31 24.00 4.05
C ILE A 116 3.43 22.82 3.65
#